data_acf088dd38ad8b8d1e547c60655bf396
#
_entry.id   acf088dd38ad8b8d1e547c60655bf396
#
_cell.length_a   1.000
_cell.length_b   1.000
_cell.length_c   1.000
_cell.angle_alpha   90.00
_cell.angle_beta   90.00
_cell.angle_gamma   90.00
#
_symmetry.space_group_name_H-M   'P 1'
#
loop_
_entity.id
_entity.type
_entity.pdbx_description
1 polymer ?
#
loop_
_entity_poly.entity_id
_entity_poly.type
_entity_poly.pdbx_seq_one_letter_code
_entity_poly.pdbx_strand_id
1 'polypeptide(L)'
;MPVTRAEAALLSRRTGMRIEDFTWSNKGILTLMNNDLTKACMFLLTDSAEKYAPGICSVYDIRPKGCQMYPMVLNAQDTAIIDDGCPYGSDFPAPSEEDSITILNLEERLMQGE
;
A
#
# COMPACT_ATOMS: atom_id res chain seq x y z
N MET A 1 -1.47 3.98 1.22
CA MET A 1 -1.13 3.07 0.07
C MET A 1 -2.13 3.33 -1.05
N PRO A 2 -1.68 3.75 -2.21
CA PRO A 2 -2.58 3.93 -3.36
C PRO A 2 -3.08 2.60 -3.90
N VAL A 3 -4.32 2.60 -4.39
CA VAL A 3 -4.98 1.40 -4.92
C VAL A 3 -5.68 1.73 -6.24
N THR A 4 -5.80 0.72 -7.11
CA THR A 4 -6.61 0.85 -8.32
C THR A 4 -8.09 0.75 -7.96
N ARG A 5 -8.96 1.18 -8.88
CA ARG A 5 -10.42 1.07 -8.68
C ARG A 5 -10.86 -0.40 -8.59
N ALA A 6 -10.25 -1.28 -9.37
CA ALA A 6 -10.54 -2.71 -9.31
C ALA A 6 -10.15 -3.31 -7.95
N GLU A 7 -9.01 -2.91 -7.41
CA GLU A 7 -8.56 -3.33 -6.08
C GLU A 7 -9.51 -2.82 -4.99
N ALA A 8 -9.93 -1.56 -5.07
CA ALA A 8 -10.90 -1.00 -4.13
C ALA A 8 -12.25 -1.73 -4.21
N ALA A 9 -12.71 -2.07 -5.42
CA ALA A 9 -13.96 -2.82 -5.60
C ALA A 9 -13.87 -4.22 -4.98
N LEU A 10 -12.73 -4.90 -5.12
CA LEU A 10 -12.50 -6.22 -4.52
C LEU A 10 -12.50 -6.12 -2.98
N LEU A 11 -11.83 -5.12 -2.43
CA LEU A 11 -11.82 -4.88 -0.98
C LEU A 11 -13.23 -4.58 -0.45
N SER A 12 -14.00 -3.78 -1.19
CA SER A 12 -15.38 -3.45 -0.83
C SER A 12 -16.26 -4.71 -0.78
N ARG A 13 -16.14 -5.58 -1.76
CA ARG A 13 -16.89 -6.84 -1.79
C ARG A 13 -16.50 -7.78 -0.66
N ARG A 14 -15.21 -7.89 -0.35
CA ARG A 14 -14.72 -8.77 0.71
C ARG A 14 -15.14 -8.29 2.09
N THR A 15 -15.07 -7.01 2.35
CA THR A 15 -15.30 -6.43 3.68
C THR A 15 -16.74 -6.02 3.94
N GLY A 16 -17.54 -5.83 2.89
CA GLY A 16 -18.87 -5.24 2.99
C GLY A 16 -18.86 -3.74 3.24
N MET A 17 -17.69 -3.10 3.23
CA MET A 17 -17.54 -1.65 3.41
C MET A 17 -17.69 -0.93 2.08
N ARG A 18 -18.22 0.30 2.12
CA ARG A 18 -18.22 1.18 0.94
C ARG A 18 -16.80 1.68 0.69
N ILE A 19 -16.47 1.91 -0.58
CA ILE A 19 -15.13 2.36 -0.97
C ILE A 19 -14.76 3.66 -0.25
N GLU A 20 -15.69 4.62 -0.12
CA GLU A 20 -15.45 5.88 0.57
C GLU A 20 -15.19 5.72 2.07
N ASP A 21 -15.52 4.58 2.66
CA ASP A 21 -15.30 4.32 4.09
C ASP A 21 -13.87 3.89 4.41
N PHE A 22 -13.11 3.43 3.40
CA PHE A 22 -11.72 3.01 3.62
C PHE A 22 -10.71 3.67 2.68
N THR A 23 -11.15 4.59 1.83
CA THR A 23 -10.25 5.32 0.92
C THR A 23 -10.47 6.82 1.01
N TRP A 24 -9.47 7.57 0.57
CA TRP A 24 -9.57 9.00 0.33
C TRP A 24 -8.89 9.31 -1.00
N SER A 25 -9.27 10.43 -1.60
CA SER A 25 -8.70 10.84 -2.88
C SER A 25 -7.47 11.71 -2.65
N ASN A 26 -6.33 11.23 -3.13
CA ASN A 26 -5.07 11.99 -3.12
C ASN A 26 -4.74 12.37 -4.56
N LYS A 27 -5.06 13.61 -4.94
CA LYS A 27 -4.83 14.11 -6.31
C LYS A 27 -5.49 13.23 -7.38
N GLY A 28 -6.70 12.74 -7.08
CA GLY A 28 -7.45 11.86 -7.98
C GLY A 28 -7.13 10.38 -7.86
N ILE A 29 -6.16 9.99 -7.06
CA ILE A 29 -5.78 8.60 -6.84
C ILE A 29 -6.41 8.10 -5.55
N LEU A 30 -7.14 6.96 -5.62
CA LEU A 30 -7.69 6.32 -4.43
C LEU A 30 -6.55 5.82 -3.53
N THR A 31 -6.61 6.18 -2.26
CA THR A 31 -5.57 5.84 -1.29
C THR A 31 -6.21 5.24 -0.05
N LEU A 32 -5.68 4.14 0.46
CA LEU A 32 -6.19 3.52 1.68
C LEU A 32 -6.00 4.45 2.87
N MET A 33 -7.02 4.50 3.74
CA MET A 33 -6.96 5.29 4.96
C MET A 33 -6.03 4.65 5.99
N ASN A 34 -5.36 5.50 6.76
CA ASN A 34 -4.53 5.12 7.89
C ASN A 34 -5.06 5.79 9.15
N ASN A 35 -4.79 5.18 10.30
CA ASN A 35 -5.06 5.83 11.58
C ASN A 35 -4.10 7.02 11.76
N ASP A 36 -4.64 8.19 12.09
CA ASP A 36 -3.83 9.41 12.21
C ASP A 36 -2.82 9.36 13.36
N LEU A 37 -3.13 8.64 14.43
CA LEU A 37 -2.27 8.55 15.61
C LEU A 37 -1.23 7.43 15.47
N THR A 38 -1.66 6.23 15.07
CA THR A 38 -0.79 5.05 14.99
C THR A 38 -0.12 4.90 13.64
N LYS A 39 -0.59 5.61 12.61
CA LYS A 39 -0.17 5.47 11.20
C LYS A 39 -0.46 4.10 10.59
N ALA A 40 -1.15 3.22 11.32
CA ALA A 40 -1.49 1.89 10.83
C ALA A 40 -2.56 1.97 9.74
N CYS A 41 -2.44 1.10 8.72
CA CYS A 41 -3.50 0.89 7.73
C CYS A 41 -4.77 0.44 8.45
N MET A 42 -5.93 0.93 8.01
CA MET A 42 -7.20 0.59 8.66
C MET A 42 -7.52 -0.90 8.63
N PHE A 43 -6.93 -1.68 7.73
CA PHE A 43 -7.09 -3.13 7.66
C PHE A 43 -6.11 -3.90 8.54
N LEU A 44 -5.21 -3.21 9.23
CA LEU A 44 -4.26 -3.86 10.12
C LEU A 44 -4.91 -4.17 11.47
N LEU A 45 -4.89 -5.43 11.86
CA LEU A 45 -5.32 -5.89 13.18
C LEU A 45 -4.13 -5.90 14.12
N THR A 46 -4.18 -5.08 15.17
CA THR A 46 -3.11 -4.96 16.15
C THR A 46 -3.69 -4.63 17.52
N ASP A 47 -3.07 -5.16 18.57
CA ASP A 47 -3.43 -4.86 19.95
C ASP A 47 -2.73 -3.61 20.50
N SER A 48 -1.79 -3.04 19.75
CA SER A 48 -0.98 -1.91 20.16
C SER A 48 -1.47 -0.60 19.56
N ALA A 49 -1.48 0.47 20.35
CA ALA A 49 -1.73 1.83 19.89
C ALA A 49 -0.44 2.58 19.52
N GLU A 50 0.71 1.92 19.56
CA GLU A 50 1.99 2.53 19.19
C GLU A 50 2.10 2.71 17.68
N LYS A 51 2.84 3.75 17.27
CA LYS A 51 3.12 3.98 15.85
C LYS A 51 3.89 2.80 15.26
N TYR A 52 3.48 2.39 14.05
CA TYR A 52 4.14 1.33 13.30
C TYR A 52 4.20 -0.01 14.05
N ALA A 53 3.26 -0.26 14.94
CA ALA A 53 3.17 -1.52 15.66
C ALA A 53 2.92 -2.68 14.68
N PRO A 54 3.50 -3.87 14.92
CA PRO A 54 3.22 -5.04 14.10
C PRO A 54 1.77 -5.50 14.28
N GLY A 55 1.25 -6.17 13.26
CA GLY A 55 -0.11 -6.70 13.27
C GLY A 55 -0.35 -7.59 12.06
N ILE A 56 -1.60 -8.01 11.90
CA ILE A 56 -2.03 -8.89 10.81
C ILE A 56 -2.96 -8.11 9.90
N CYS A 57 -2.67 -8.09 8.59
CA CYS A 57 -3.56 -7.51 7.61
C CYS A 57 -4.82 -8.35 7.47
N SER A 58 -6.00 -7.77 7.74
CA SER A 58 -7.28 -8.49 7.68
C SER A 58 -7.68 -8.90 6.27
N VAL A 59 -7.08 -8.31 5.24
CA VAL A 59 -7.31 -8.60 3.83
C VAL A 59 -6.05 -9.08 3.13
N TYR A 60 -5.18 -9.77 3.86
CA TYR A 60 -3.84 -10.18 3.40
C TYR A 60 -3.88 -10.94 2.07
N ASP A 61 -4.83 -11.86 1.90
CA ASP A 61 -4.96 -12.72 0.71
C ASP A 61 -5.36 -11.94 -0.55
N ILE A 62 -5.94 -10.75 -0.40
CA ILE A 62 -6.36 -9.89 -1.51
C ILE A 62 -5.69 -8.52 -1.45
N ARG A 63 -4.47 -8.46 -0.90
CA ARG A 63 -3.74 -7.20 -0.77
C ARG A 63 -3.60 -6.49 -2.13
N PRO A 64 -3.79 -5.15 -2.17
CA PRO A 64 -3.44 -4.37 -3.35
C PRO A 64 -1.99 -4.60 -3.79
N LYS A 65 -1.72 -4.41 -5.07
CA LYS A 65 -0.39 -4.64 -5.65
C LYS A 65 0.69 -3.81 -4.93
N GLY A 66 0.39 -2.57 -4.57
CA GLY A 66 1.32 -1.72 -3.82
C GLY A 66 1.68 -2.31 -2.46
N CYS A 67 0.70 -2.92 -1.77
CA CYS A 67 0.95 -3.61 -0.50
C CYS A 67 1.78 -4.87 -0.68
N GLN A 68 1.60 -5.60 -1.78
CA GLN A 68 2.39 -6.79 -2.09
C GLN A 68 3.85 -6.46 -2.36
N MET A 69 4.11 -5.30 -2.95
CA MET A 69 5.47 -4.88 -3.30
C MET A 69 6.20 -4.17 -2.17
N TYR A 70 5.48 -3.61 -1.18
CA TYR A 70 6.13 -2.97 -0.04
C TYR A 70 7.07 -3.98 0.67
N PRO A 71 8.28 -3.63 1.09
CA PRO A 71 8.82 -2.27 1.26
C PRO A 71 9.52 -1.66 0.04
N MET A 72 9.39 -2.23 -1.15
CA MET A 72 9.95 -1.63 -2.35
C MET A 72 9.11 -0.42 -2.79
N VAL A 73 9.77 0.71 -2.98
CA VAL A 73 9.14 1.97 -3.43
C VAL A 73 10.04 2.63 -4.47
N LEU A 74 9.49 3.54 -5.27
CA LEU A 74 10.31 4.31 -6.20
C LEU A 74 10.89 5.56 -5.52
N ASN A 75 12.15 5.85 -5.84
CA ASN A 75 12.77 7.13 -5.47
C ASN A 75 12.50 8.20 -6.53
N ALA A 76 13.10 9.38 -6.36
CA ALA A 76 12.91 10.51 -7.29
C ALA A 76 13.44 10.22 -8.72
N GLN A 77 14.28 9.22 -8.88
CA GLN A 77 14.86 8.81 -10.17
C GLN A 77 14.13 7.61 -10.79
N ASP A 78 12.93 7.29 -10.30
CA ASP A 78 12.12 6.13 -10.74
C ASP A 78 12.84 4.78 -10.60
N THR A 79 13.71 4.67 -9.62
CA THR A 79 14.44 3.45 -9.29
C THR A 79 13.88 2.84 -7.99
N ALA A 80 13.62 1.53 -7.99
CA ALA A 80 13.13 0.84 -6.81
C ALA A 80 14.19 0.79 -5.71
N ILE A 81 13.79 1.19 -4.52
CA ILE A 81 14.60 1.13 -3.30
C ILE A 81 13.79 0.51 -2.17
N ILE A 82 14.46 0.12 -1.10
CA ILE A 82 13.77 -0.30 0.13
C ILE A 82 13.41 0.96 0.91
N ASP A 83 12.13 1.08 1.32
CA ASP A 83 11.64 2.21 2.09
C ASP A 83 12.39 2.35 3.41
N ASP A 84 12.95 3.52 3.68
CA ASP A 84 13.68 3.81 4.92
C ASP A 84 12.80 3.68 6.17
N GLY A 85 11.49 3.85 6.03
CA GLY A 85 10.54 3.70 7.12
C GLY A 85 10.26 2.24 7.52
N CYS A 86 10.74 1.26 6.74
CA CYS A 86 10.53 -0.15 7.07
C CYS A 86 11.53 -0.62 8.13
N PRO A 87 11.08 -1.04 9.33
CA PRO A 87 11.99 -1.48 10.39
C PRO A 87 12.75 -2.77 10.05
N TYR A 88 12.27 -3.52 9.05
CA TYR A 88 12.87 -4.77 8.60
C TYR A 88 13.52 -4.64 7.22
N GLY A 89 13.80 -3.41 6.77
CA GLY A 89 14.32 -3.15 5.42
C GLY A 89 15.63 -3.88 5.11
N SER A 90 16.49 -4.06 6.12
CA SER A 90 17.77 -4.77 5.95
C SER A 90 17.59 -6.28 5.69
N ASP A 91 16.42 -6.85 5.98
CA ASP A 91 16.12 -8.26 5.75
C ASP A 91 15.71 -8.56 4.30
N PHE A 92 15.51 -7.53 3.50
CA PHE A 92 15.11 -7.66 2.11
C PHE A 92 16.30 -7.50 1.16
N PRO A 93 16.35 -8.30 0.07
CA PRO A 93 17.39 -8.11 -0.93
C PRO A 93 17.22 -6.76 -1.64
N ALA A 94 18.29 -6.24 -2.21
CA ALA A 94 18.24 -5.03 -3.02
C ALA A 94 17.28 -5.22 -4.20
N PRO A 95 16.38 -4.25 -4.49
CA PRO A 95 15.48 -4.37 -5.62
C PRO A 95 16.23 -4.46 -6.96
N SER A 96 15.66 -5.22 -7.90
CA SER A 96 16.18 -5.37 -9.24
C SER A 96 15.66 -4.27 -10.17
N GLU A 97 16.24 -4.18 -11.37
CA GLU A 97 15.73 -3.28 -12.42
C GLU A 97 14.30 -3.67 -12.82
N GLU A 98 14.00 -4.97 -12.85
CA GLU A 98 12.65 -5.47 -13.12
C GLU A 98 11.65 -4.99 -12.06
N ASP A 99 12.04 -4.95 -10.80
CA ASP A 99 11.21 -4.41 -9.72
C ASP A 99 10.89 -2.94 -9.97
N SER A 100 11.85 -2.15 -10.43
CA SER A 100 11.64 -0.74 -10.77
C SER A 100 10.59 -0.59 -11.88
N ILE A 101 10.68 -1.41 -12.92
CA ILE A 101 9.74 -1.40 -14.04
C ILE A 101 8.33 -1.76 -13.55
N THR A 102 8.21 -2.77 -12.71
CA THR A 102 6.92 -3.23 -12.18
C THR A 102 6.23 -2.13 -11.37
N ILE A 103 6.96 -1.45 -10.49
CA ILE A 103 6.41 -0.37 -9.67
C ILE A 103 6.05 0.83 -10.55
N LEU A 104 6.89 1.19 -11.51
CA LEU A 104 6.63 2.30 -12.43
C LEU A 104 5.35 2.06 -13.23
N ASN A 105 5.16 0.84 -13.74
CA ASN A 105 3.95 0.47 -14.45
C ASN A 105 2.69 0.60 -13.56
N LEU A 106 2.81 0.22 -12.29
CA LEU A 106 1.71 0.37 -11.33
C LEU A 106 1.37 1.85 -11.12
N GLU A 107 2.38 2.71 -10.95
CA GLU A 107 2.16 4.15 -10.79
C GLU A 107 1.47 4.75 -12.02
N GLU A 108 1.90 4.37 -13.21
CA GLU A 108 1.28 4.84 -14.45
C GLU A 108 -0.20 4.45 -14.52
N ARG A 109 -0.54 3.22 -14.16
CA ARG A 109 -1.93 2.77 -14.11
C ARG A 109 -2.76 3.58 -13.12
N LEU A 110 -2.22 3.85 -11.94
CA LEU A 110 -2.88 4.66 -10.92
C LEU A 110 -3.11 6.09 -11.42
N MET A 111 -2.12 6.68 -12.09
CA MET A 111 -2.23 8.03 -12.63
C MET A 111 -3.26 8.13 -13.78
N GLN A 112 -3.48 7.03 -14.51
CA GLN A 112 -4.49 6.94 -15.56
C GLN A 112 -5.91 6.74 -15.00
N GLY A 113 -6.08 6.62 -13.69
CA GLY A 113 -7.38 6.44 -13.06
C GLY A 113 -7.87 4.99 -13.04
N GLU A 114 -7.00 4.06 -13.24
CA GLU A 114 -7.31 2.64 -13.12
C GLU A 114 -7.35 2.25 -11.65
#